data_d3d3faf6911b8d062862e2893cf11e7e
#
_entry.id   d3d3faf6911b8d062862e2893cf11e7e
#
_cell.length_a   1.000
_cell.length_b   1.000
_cell.length_c   1.000
_cell.angle_alpha   90.00
_cell.angle_beta   90.00
_cell.angle_gamma   90.00
#
_symmetry.space_group_name_H-M   'P 1'
#
loop_
_entity.id
_entity.type
_entity.pdbx_description
1 polymer ?
#
loop_
_entity_poly.entity_id
_entity_poly.type
_entity_poly.pdbx_seq_one_letter_code
_entity_poly.pdbx_strand_id
1 'polypeptide(L)'
;GRREFQSLELGYVLAREYWGKGYAREACQTMIGEAFQQGAHRIYAECDPQNQASWRLLERLGMVREAHLRRNVFFWTDKQSLPLWKDTYVYALLNPEEGAGRL
;
A
#
# COMPACT_ATOMS: atom_id res chain seq x y z
N GLY A 1 -8.08 4.07 22.70
CA GLY A 1 -7.87 4.31 21.32
C GLY A 1 -6.45 4.66 21.02
N ARG A 2 -6.14 4.51 19.82
CA ARG A 2 -4.80 4.78 19.35
C ARG A 2 -4.89 5.43 17.98
N ARG A 3 -5.71 6.46 17.92
CA ARG A 3 -5.95 7.10 16.64
C ARG A 3 -4.69 7.65 16.01
N GLU A 4 -3.77 8.12 16.85
CA GLU A 4 -2.52 8.64 16.34
C GLU A 4 -1.65 7.57 15.70
N PHE A 5 -1.94 6.30 15.97
CA PHE A 5 -1.18 5.19 15.40
C PHE A 5 -1.96 4.42 14.35
N GLN A 6 -3.20 4.84 14.08
CA GLN A 6 -4.00 4.08 13.14
C GLN A 6 -3.44 4.20 11.74
N SER A 7 -3.30 3.06 11.12
CA SER A 7 -2.94 2.99 9.72
C SER A 7 -3.67 1.81 9.10
N LEU A 8 -3.84 1.85 7.81
CA LEU A 8 -4.54 0.83 7.05
C LEU A 8 -3.64 0.29 5.98
N GLU A 9 -3.54 -1.04 5.93
CA GLU A 9 -2.78 -1.70 4.88
C GLU A 9 -3.72 -2.05 3.73
N LEU A 10 -3.39 -1.58 2.54
CA LEU A 10 -4.21 -1.81 1.35
C LEU A 10 -3.85 -3.08 0.59
N GLY A 11 -2.90 -3.84 1.11
CA GLY A 11 -2.36 -4.97 0.36
C GLY A 11 -3.41 -5.94 -0.17
N TYR A 12 -4.43 -6.22 0.61
CA TYR A 12 -5.39 -7.23 0.20
C TYR A 12 -6.33 -6.75 -0.91
N VAL A 13 -6.56 -5.44 -1.03
CA VAL A 13 -7.40 -4.96 -2.14
C VAL A 13 -6.66 -4.95 -3.46
N LEU A 14 -5.37 -5.20 -3.42
CA LEU A 14 -4.59 -5.38 -4.64
C LEU A 14 -4.63 -6.85 -5.10
N ALA A 15 -5.50 -7.64 -4.49
CA ALA A 15 -5.63 -9.06 -4.83
C ALA A 15 -6.04 -9.20 -6.29
N ARG A 16 -5.64 -10.34 -6.83
CA ARG A 16 -5.78 -10.60 -8.25
C ARG A 16 -7.22 -10.47 -8.76
N GLU A 17 -8.19 -10.78 -7.92
CA GLU A 17 -9.59 -10.76 -8.31
C GLU A 17 -10.09 -9.39 -8.73
N TYR A 18 -9.39 -8.33 -8.30
CA TYR A 18 -9.76 -6.96 -8.67
C TYR A 18 -9.03 -6.48 -9.91
N TRP A 19 -8.08 -7.27 -10.41
CA TRP A 19 -7.21 -6.80 -11.48
C TRP A 19 -7.89 -6.93 -12.84
N GLY A 20 -7.55 -6.00 -13.73
CA GLY A 20 -7.99 -6.07 -15.10
C GLY A 20 -9.44 -5.67 -15.32
N LYS A 21 -10.17 -5.34 -14.28
CA LYS A 21 -11.58 -4.99 -14.39
C LYS A 21 -11.87 -3.54 -14.06
N GLY A 22 -10.83 -2.76 -13.72
CA GLY A 22 -11.02 -1.37 -13.35
C GLY A 22 -11.58 -1.16 -11.96
N TYR A 23 -11.87 -2.23 -11.24
CA TYR A 23 -12.49 -2.11 -9.92
C TYR A 23 -11.48 -1.86 -8.81
N ALA A 24 -10.22 -2.24 -9.02
CA ALA A 24 -9.22 -2.09 -7.96
C ALA A 24 -9.05 -0.64 -7.55
N ARG A 25 -9.02 0.26 -8.52
CA ARG A 25 -8.85 1.68 -8.23
C ARG A 25 -10.04 2.22 -7.44
N GLU A 26 -11.26 1.88 -7.88
CA GLU A 26 -12.46 2.33 -7.19
C GLU A 26 -12.54 1.77 -5.78
N ALA A 27 -12.22 0.49 -5.61
CA ALA A 27 -12.24 -0.14 -4.31
C ALA A 27 -11.25 0.53 -3.36
N CYS A 28 -10.04 0.81 -3.85
CA CYS A 28 -9.04 1.49 -3.02
C CYS A 28 -9.47 2.89 -2.67
N GLN A 29 -10.04 3.63 -3.63
CA GLN A 29 -10.50 4.99 -3.38
C GLN A 29 -11.57 5.00 -2.30
N THR A 30 -12.50 4.06 -2.36
CA THR A 30 -13.56 3.97 -1.36
C THR A 30 -12.98 3.65 0.01
N MET A 31 -12.07 2.69 0.08
CA MET A 31 -11.48 2.31 1.36
C MET A 31 -10.66 3.44 1.96
N ILE A 32 -9.93 4.16 1.13
CA ILE A 32 -9.14 5.31 1.59
C ILE A 32 -10.07 6.38 2.17
N GLY A 33 -11.14 6.70 1.43
CA GLY A 33 -12.09 7.70 1.89
C GLY A 33 -12.73 7.32 3.21
N GLU A 34 -13.17 6.08 3.34
CA GLU A 34 -13.80 5.62 4.56
C GLU A 34 -12.82 5.60 5.73
N ALA A 35 -11.59 5.15 5.49
CA ALA A 35 -10.60 5.09 6.55
C ALA A 35 -10.28 6.48 7.09
N PHE A 36 -10.12 7.45 6.19
CA PHE A 36 -9.83 8.81 6.62
C PHE A 36 -11.01 9.43 7.37
N GLN A 37 -12.24 9.13 6.94
CA GLN A 37 -13.41 9.61 7.65
C GLN A 37 -13.49 9.02 9.06
N GLN A 38 -13.00 7.83 9.25
CA GLN A 38 -12.99 7.18 10.55
C GLN A 38 -11.78 7.56 11.40
N GLY A 39 -10.95 8.43 10.91
CA GLY A 39 -9.85 8.95 11.70
C GLY A 39 -8.50 8.29 11.49
N ALA A 40 -8.36 7.49 10.45
CA ALA A 40 -7.06 6.91 10.15
C ALA A 40 -6.08 8.04 9.87
N HIS A 41 -4.91 7.93 10.47
CA HIS A 41 -3.86 8.91 10.29
C HIS A 41 -3.11 8.70 8.98
N ARG A 42 -2.90 7.45 8.63
CA ARG A 42 -2.00 7.09 7.55
C ARG A 42 -2.50 5.81 6.90
N ILE A 43 -2.41 5.74 5.59
CA ILE A 43 -2.72 4.54 4.84
C ILE A 43 -1.44 4.14 4.12
N TYR A 44 -1.10 2.87 4.16
CA TYR A 44 0.12 2.41 3.52
C TYR A 44 -0.15 1.12 2.76
N ALA A 45 0.76 0.82 1.85
CA ALA A 45 0.72 -0.42 1.08
C ALA A 45 2.13 -0.84 0.73
N GLU A 46 2.34 -2.13 0.69
CA GLU A 46 3.60 -2.71 0.27
C GLU A 46 3.38 -3.49 -1.01
N CYS A 47 4.33 -3.43 -1.91
CA CYS A 47 4.23 -4.20 -3.13
C CYS A 47 5.61 -4.57 -3.65
N ASP A 48 5.61 -5.57 -4.53
CA ASP A 48 6.80 -6.03 -5.22
C ASP A 48 7.15 -5.02 -6.31
N PRO A 49 8.40 -4.50 -6.34
CA PRO A 49 8.80 -3.58 -7.41
C PRO A 49 8.59 -4.13 -8.82
N GLN A 50 8.61 -5.45 -8.97
CA GLN A 50 8.38 -6.07 -10.26
C GLN A 50 6.92 -6.09 -10.65
N ASN A 51 6.02 -5.83 -9.71
CA ASN A 51 4.59 -5.78 -9.99
C ASN A 51 4.20 -4.35 -10.36
N GLN A 52 4.42 -4.00 -11.61
CA GLN A 52 4.19 -2.63 -12.07
C GLN A 52 2.72 -2.23 -11.94
N ALA A 53 1.81 -3.16 -12.16
CA ALA A 53 0.39 -2.84 -12.05
C ALA A 53 0.03 -2.36 -10.65
N SER A 54 0.62 -2.99 -9.62
CA SER A 54 0.36 -2.61 -8.24
C SER A 54 0.89 -1.21 -7.92
N TRP A 55 2.17 -0.96 -8.17
CA TRP A 55 2.70 0.33 -7.74
C TRP A 55 2.21 1.48 -8.63
N ARG A 56 1.88 1.20 -9.89
CA ARG A 56 1.26 2.24 -10.71
C ARG A 56 -0.12 2.62 -10.19
N LEU A 57 -0.88 1.63 -9.72
CA LEU A 57 -2.17 1.90 -9.11
C LEU A 57 -2.01 2.76 -7.86
N LEU A 58 -1.04 2.41 -7.01
CA LEU A 58 -0.81 3.19 -5.79
C LEU A 58 -0.46 4.63 -6.11
N GLU A 59 0.35 4.84 -7.14
CA GLU A 59 0.70 6.20 -7.54
C GLU A 59 -0.49 6.96 -8.10
N ARG A 60 -1.37 6.27 -8.82
CA ARG A 60 -2.59 6.91 -9.32
C ARG A 60 -3.55 7.29 -8.20
N LEU A 61 -3.46 6.60 -7.08
CA LEU A 61 -4.27 6.94 -5.90
C LEU A 61 -3.69 8.10 -5.12
N GLY A 62 -2.55 8.63 -5.54
CA GLY A 62 -1.90 9.73 -4.86
C GLY A 62 -0.93 9.32 -3.77
N MET A 63 -0.67 8.03 -3.64
CA MET A 63 0.27 7.56 -2.63
C MET A 63 1.70 7.85 -3.05
N VAL A 64 2.55 8.06 -2.07
CA VAL A 64 3.95 8.41 -2.28
C VAL A 64 4.82 7.24 -1.88
N ARG A 65 5.79 6.91 -2.73
CA ARG A 65 6.76 5.87 -2.38
C ARG A 65 7.70 6.42 -1.32
N GLU A 66 7.62 5.84 -0.14
CA GLU A 66 8.44 6.28 0.99
C GLU A 66 9.68 5.44 1.18
N ALA A 67 9.68 4.21 0.69
CA ALA A 67 10.82 3.34 0.90
C ALA A 67 10.95 2.31 -0.20
N HIS A 68 12.17 1.91 -0.42
CA HIS A 68 12.53 0.77 -1.26
C HIS A 68 13.40 -0.12 -0.40
N LEU A 69 12.81 -1.17 0.16
CA LEU A 69 13.53 -2.10 1.02
C LEU A 69 14.16 -3.16 0.13
N ARG A 70 15.46 -3.29 0.25
CA ARG A 70 16.21 -4.17 -0.65
C ARG A 70 16.38 -5.54 -0.02
N ARG A 71 15.98 -6.58 -0.77
CA ARG A 71 16.20 -7.97 -0.41
C ARG A 71 15.74 -8.25 1.02
N ASN A 72 14.54 -7.82 1.32
CA ASN A 72 14.03 -7.87 2.70
C ASN A 72 13.06 -9.01 2.96
N VAL A 73 12.54 -9.66 1.89
CA VAL A 73 11.55 -10.72 2.04
C VAL A 73 11.83 -11.81 1.03
N PHE A 74 11.29 -12.99 1.30
CA PHE A 74 11.24 -14.01 0.27
C PHE A 74 9.96 -14.83 0.45
N PHE A 75 9.49 -15.38 -0.66
CA PHE A 75 8.28 -16.22 -0.69
C PHE A 75 8.58 -17.59 -1.26
N TRP A 76 9.68 -17.72 -1.97
CA TRP A 76 10.07 -18.96 -2.62
C TRP A 76 11.55 -19.21 -2.40
N THR A 77 11.94 -20.47 -2.59
CA THR A 77 13.34 -20.85 -2.52
C THR A 77 13.76 -21.44 -3.87
N ASP A 78 15.06 -21.48 -4.10
CA ASP A 78 15.61 -22.13 -5.29
C ASP A 78 15.72 -23.64 -5.09
N LYS A 79 16.35 -24.33 -6.04
CA LYS A 79 16.47 -25.77 -6.00
C LYS A 79 17.28 -26.27 -4.82
N GLN A 80 18.13 -25.42 -4.26
CA GLN A 80 18.94 -25.76 -3.10
C GLN A 80 18.30 -25.32 -1.80
N SER A 81 17.03 -24.90 -1.84
CA SER A 81 16.29 -24.40 -0.68
C SER A 81 16.82 -23.10 -0.12
N LEU A 82 17.51 -22.32 -0.94
CA LEU A 82 17.98 -21.01 -0.55
C LEU A 82 16.93 -19.95 -0.90
N PRO A 83 16.76 -18.93 -0.05
CA PRO A 83 15.74 -17.92 -0.31
C PRO A 83 15.99 -17.15 -1.60
N LEU A 84 14.92 -16.91 -2.33
CA LEU A 84 14.92 -16.01 -3.49
C LEU A 84 14.51 -14.64 -2.98
N TRP A 85 15.50 -13.86 -2.59
CA TRP A 85 15.26 -12.57 -1.95
C TRP A 85 14.62 -11.58 -2.90
N LYS A 86 13.67 -10.83 -2.38
CA LYS A 86 12.94 -9.82 -3.14
C LYS A 86 12.94 -8.50 -2.39
N ASP A 87 12.79 -7.43 -3.18
CA ASP A 87 12.66 -6.08 -2.64
C ASP A 87 11.19 -5.78 -2.34
N THR A 88 10.98 -4.70 -1.60
CA THR A 88 9.64 -4.20 -1.29
C THR A 88 9.61 -2.70 -1.49
N TYR A 89 8.60 -2.20 -2.20
CA TYR A 89 8.25 -0.79 -2.20
C TYR A 89 7.23 -0.54 -1.10
N VAL A 90 7.41 0.55 -0.38
CA VAL A 90 6.43 1.00 0.61
C VAL A 90 5.86 2.32 0.15
N TYR A 91 4.54 2.38 0.05
CA TYR A 91 3.81 3.59 -0.32
C TYR A 91 2.93 4.02 0.83
N ALA A 92 2.69 5.32 0.94
CA ALA A 92 1.85 5.84 2.00
C ALA A 92 1.10 7.07 1.55
N LEU A 93 -0.02 7.32 2.23
CA LEU A 93 -0.83 8.51 2.03
C LEU A 93 -1.27 8.98 3.41
N LEU A 94 -1.02 10.24 3.71
CA LEU A 94 -1.41 10.83 4.99
C LEU A 94 -2.78 11.44 4.87
N ASN A 95 -3.52 11.43 5.97
CA ASN A 95 -4.84 12.01 6.01
C ASN A 95 -4.72 13.52 5.78
N PRO A 96 -5.23 14.05 4.67
CA PRO A 96 -5.04 15.46 4.35
C PRO A 96 -5.73 16.40 5.34
N GLU A 97 -6.80 15.96 5.96
CA GLU A 97 -7.54 16.83 6.87
C GLU A 97 -6.85 17.02 8.20
N GLU A 98 -6.02 16.08 8.60
CA GLU A 98 -5.32 16.21 9.87
C GLU A 98 -4.30 17.32 9.86
N GLY A 99 -3.67 17.56 8.71
CA GLY A 99 -2.68 18.61 8.63
C GLY A 99 -3.27 19.99 8.52
N ALA A 100 -4.47 20.11 7.95
CA ALA A 100 -5.05 21.39 7.59
C ALA A 100 -5.39 22.27 8.79
N GLY A 101 -5.71 21.67 9.91
CA GLY A 101 -6.11 22.43 11.09
C GLY A 101 -5.02 22.65 12.11
N ARG A 102 -3.79 22.36 11.78
CA ARG A 102 -2.71 22.35 12.74
C ARG A 102 -1.81 23.58 12.69
N LEU A 103 -2.09 24.44 11.77
CA LEU A 103 -1.30 25.64 11.63
C LEU A 103 -1.90 26.76 12.45
#